data_2a96dd0d26b28f7efbf8fe57fc4a6075
#
_entry.id   2a96dd0d26b28f7efbf8fe57fc4a6075
#
_cell.length_a   1.000
_cell.length_b   1.000
_cell.length_c   1.000
_cell.angle_alpha   90.00
_cell.angle_beta   90.00
_cell.angle_gamma   90.00
#
_symmetry.space_group_name_H-M   'P 1'
#
loop_
_entity.id
_entity.type
_entity.pdbx_description
1 polymer ?
#
loop_
_entity_poly.entity_id
_entity_poly.type
_entity_poly.pdbx_seq_one_letter_code
_entity_poly.pdbx_strand_id
1 'polypeptide(L)'
;MEKVPVPLPGGLAYDIRIGRVSELRGELAAILAGRRAMTVADGNTAFMAEAMGLADPVVIPAGEKSKTFASAARLCGEAARRGLDRKSVVVALGGGVTGDLAGFAAAIYMRGIRVVQIPTSLLAMVDSSVGGKTAVDIAEGKNLVGAFHQPSAVLIAPEFLRTLPMRERIGALAEVVKYGFALDEAFFDFLEAHAAELIAPEIDPELFGYVIRRSCEIKAKIVVSDEKESGIRKYLNYGHTYGHAVELLSEFRLSHGEAVAVGMRLAAKLAVRTGRLAQTDADRQDALLDRLGLTAAIPEGISADRIVEAMRHDKKNTSGSFTLVLPTAVGAVECAEFADDTVIRQVLP
;
A
#
# COMPACT_ATOMS: atom_id res chain seq x y z
N MET A 1 -15.20 -9.01 15.34
CA MET A 1 -13.79 -8.62 15.10
C MET A 1 -13.02 -9.81 14.56
N GLU A 2 -12.33 -9.66 13.43
CA GLU A 2 -11.49 -10.67 12.79
C GLU A 2 -10.02 -10.40 13.07
N LYS A 3 -9.16 -11.44 12.96
CA LYS A 3 -7.71 -11.32 13.19
C LYS A 3 -6.94 -12.01 12.07
N VAL A 4 -5.93 -11.33 11.56
CA VAL A 4 -4.92 -11.91 10.66
C VAL A 4 -3.57 -11.84 11.37
N PRO A 5 -3.01 -12.99 11.81
CA PRO A 5 -1.72 -13.04 12.47
C PRO A 5 -0.58 -12.82 11.48
N VAL A 6 0.45 -12.10 11.90
CA VAL A 6 1.69 -11.88 11.14
C VAL A 6 2.87 -12.36 11.98
N PRO A 7 3.16 -13.67 11.98
CA PRO A 7 4.30 -14.25 12.71
C PRO A 7 5.58 -14.04 11.89
N LEU A 8 6.42 -13.11 12.32
CA LEU A 8 7.66 -12.77 11.62
C LEU A 8 8.84 -13.64 12.10
N PRO A 9 9.87 -13.81 11.27
CA PRO A 9 11.11 -14.44 11.68
C PRO A 9 11.71 -13.77 12.95
N GLY A 10 12.37 -14.55 13.81
CA GLY A 10 12.99 -14.01 15.02
C GLY A 10 12.04 -13.86 16.21
N GLY A 11 10.81 -14.39 16.14
CA GLY A 11 9.84 -14.38 17.24
C GLY A 11 9.06 -13.09 17.40
N LEU A 12 9.22 -12.14 16.49
CA LEU A 12 8.36 -10.98 16.39
C LEU A 12 7.01 -11.41 15.81
N ALA A 13 5.93 -10.88 16.35
CA ALA A 13 4.60 -11.13 15.82
C ALA A 13 3.69 -9.94 16.13
N TYR A 14 2.74 -9.69 15.25
CA TYR A 14 1.63 -8.76 15.51
C TYR A 14 0.35 -9.26 14.85
N ASP A 15 -0.77 -8.74 15.29
CA ASP A 15 -2.07 -9.01 14.70
C ASP A 15 -2.57 -7.81 13.90
N ILE A 16 -3.14 -8.09 12.73
CA ILE A 16 -4.04 -7.18 12.03
C ILE A 16 -5.44 -7.50 12.53
N ARG A 17 -6.11 -6.51 13.13
CA ARG A 17 -7.44 -6.65 13.72
C ARG A 17 -8.42 -5.82 12.92
N ILE A 18 -9.45 -6.47 12.39
CA ILE A 18 -10.46 -5.86 11.53
C ILE A 18 -11.81 -5.95 12.25
N GLY A 19 -12.46 -4.82 12.45
CA GLY A 19 -13.73 -4.80 13.20
C GLY A 19 -14.34 -3.41 13.28
N ARG A 20 -15.37 -3.28 14.11
CA ARG A 20 -16.05 -2.00 14.33
C ARG A 20 -15.16 -1.06 15.15
N VAL A 21 -15.30 0.25 14.95
CA VAL A 21 -14.58 1.26 15.74
C VAL A 21 -14.73 1.03 17.23
N SER A 22 -15.93 0.66 17.71
CA SER A 22 -16.19 0.41 19.14
C SER A 22 -15.40 -0.77 19.71
N GLU A 23 -15.20 -1.83 18.94
CA GLU A 23 -14.40 -3.00 19.33
C GLU A 23 -12.90 -2.66 19.35
N LEU A 24 -12.45 -1.99 18.28
CA LEU A 24 -11.03 -1.61 18.11
C LEU A 24 -10.59 -0.57 19.14
N ARG A 25 -11.48 0.30 19.59
CA ARG A 25 -11.21 1.24 20.69
C ARG A 25 -10.83 0.51 21.97
N GLY A 26 -11.50 -0.59 22.30
CA GLY A 26 -11.18 -1.44 23.46
C GLY A 26 -9.82 -2.10 23.31
N GLU A 27 -9.51 -2.63 22.13
CA GLU A 27 -8.21 -3.23 21.83
C GLU A 27 -7.07 -2.20 21.91
N LEU A 28 -7.29 -1.00 21.37
CA LEU A 28 -6.32 0.08 21.46
C LEU A 28 -6.07 0.49 22.92
N ALA A 29 -7.12 0.64 23.71
CA ALA A 29 -7.00 0.97 25.13
C ALA A 29 -6.17 -0.10 25.89
N ALA A 30 -6.36 -1.38 25.59
CA ALA A 30 -5.56 -2.46 26.16
C ALA A 30 -4.06 -2.38 25.73
N ILE A 31 -3.78 -2.07 24.47
CA ILE A 31 -2.41 -1.88 23.97
C ILE A 31 -1.73 -0.69 24.66
N LEU A 32 -2.45 0.39 24.90
CA LEU A 32 -1.92 1.62 25.48
C LEU A 32 -1.86 1.58 27.01
N ALA A 33 -2.48 0.60 27.67
CA ALA A 33 -2.56 0.54 29.12
C ALA A 33 -1.16 0.61 29.79
N GLY A 34 -1.00 1.59 30.67
CA GLY A 34 0.26 1.83 31.39
C GLY A 34 1.41 2.40 30.54
N ARG A 35 1.13 2.88 29.31
CA ARG A 35 2.13 3.47 28.42
C ARG A 35 1.76 4.90 28.07
N ARG A 36 2.77 5.74 27.87
CA ARG A 36 2.58 7.03 27.21
C ARG A 36 2.38 6.81 25.72
N ALA A 37 1.49 7.59 25.13
CA ALA A 37 1.22 7.50 23.70
C ALA A 37 1.20 8.88 23.06
N MET A 38 1.60 8.94 21.80
CA MET A 38 1.46 10.11 20.94
C MET A 38 0.72 9.70 19.68
N THR A 39 -0.44 10.31 19.44
CA THR A 39 -1.19 10.10 18.20
C THR A 39 -0.67 11.06 17.14
N VAL A 40 -0.46 10.55 15.94
CA VAL A 40 -0.16 11.33 14.73
C VAL A 40 -1.32 11.13 13.76
N ALA A 41 -1.90 12.23 13.30
CA ALA A 41 -2.95 12.21 12.29
C ALA A 41 -2.71 13.33 11.27
N ASP A 42 -3.34 13.29 10.13
CA ASP A 42 -3.32 14.42 9.19
C ASP A 42 -4.60 15.27 9.31
N GLY A 43 -4.61 16.42 8.62
CA GLY A 43 -5.74 17.35 8.66
C GLY A 43 -7.08 16.76 8.23
N ASN A 44 -7.07 15.68 7.44
CA ASN A 44 -8.28 15.01 6.98
C ASN A 44 -8.77 13.92 7.95
N THR A 45 -7.93 13.46 8.87
CA THR A 45 -8.21 12.28 9.70
C THR A 45 -8.20 12.56 11.21
N ALA A 46 -7.68 13.71 11.62
CA ALA A 46 -7.56 14.07 13.04
C ALA A 46 -8.87 13.99 13.84
N PHE A 47 -10.01 14.30 13.20
CA PHE A 47 -11.35 14.22 13.84
C PHE A 47 -11.74 12.78 14.22
N MET A 48 -11.14 11.76 13.58
CA MET A 48 -11.42 10.35 13.89
C MET A 48 -10.77 9.90 15.22
N ALA A 49 -9.86 10.69 15.76
CA ALA A 49 -9.14 10.36 16.99
C ALA A 49 -10.09 10.16 18.17
N GLU A 50 -11.10 11.01 18.31
CA GLU A 50 -12.09 10.92 19.38
C GLU A 50 -12.87 9.59 19.35
N ALA A 51 -13.27 9.12 18.16
CA ALA A 51 -13.96 7.84 18.00
C ALA A 51 -13.11 6.66 18.49
N MET A 52 -11.79 6.75 18.34
CA MET A 52 -10.82 5.77 18.83
C MET A 52 -10.42 5.98 20.31
N GLY A 53 -10.96 6.98 20.97
CA GLY A 53 -10.61 7.33 22.37
C GLY A 53 -9.22 7.96 22.52
N LEU A 54 -8.73 8.57 21.45
CA LEU A 54 -7.43 9.26 21.41
C LEU A 54 -7.64 10.78 21.55
N ALA A 55 -6.84 11.39 22.40
CA ALA A 55 -6.86 12.84 22.62
C ALA A 55 -5.63 13.52 21.99
N ASP A 56 -5.75 14.80 21.69
CA ASP A 56 -4.67 15.71 21.31
C ASP A 56 -3.70 15.14 20.25
N PRO A 57 -4.19 14.77 19.05
CA PRO A 57 -3.33 14.26 18.00
C PRO A 57 -2.36 15.37 17.50
N VAL A 58 -1.14 14.97 17.22
CA VAL A 58 -0.18 15.80 16.47
C VAL A 58 -0.62 15.79 15.02
N VAL A 59 -1.13 16.92 14.55
CA VAL A 59 -1.64 17.04 13.19
C VAL A 59 -0.50 17.42 12.24
N ILE A 60 -0.38 16.62 11.15
CA ILE A 60 0.49 16.93 10.01
C ILE A 60 -0.37 17.46 8.84
N PRO A 61 0.19 18.25 7.92
CA PRO A 61 -0.52 18.56 6.68
C PRO A 61 -0.86 17.28 5.90
N ALA A 62 -2.05 17.22 5.32
CA ALA A 62 -2.45 16.08 4.49
C ALA A 62 -1.67 16.05 3.15
N GLY A 63 -1.42 14.85 2.64
CA GLY A 63 -0.81 14.60 1.33
C GLY A 63 0.71 14.39 1.38
N GLU A 64 1.25 13.88 0.26
CA GLU A 64 2.63 13.39 0.12
C GLU A 64 3.68 14.44 0.47
N LYS A 65 3.42 15.72 0.20
CA LYS A 65 4.35 16.83 0.50
C LYS A 65 4.77 16.92 1.98
N SER A 66 4.01 16.33 2.89
CA SER A 66 4.33 16.27 4.31
C SER A 66 5.29 15.14 4.69
N LYS A 67 5.51 14.18 3.80
CA LYS A 67 6.33 12.98 4.04
C LYS A 67 7.83 13.26 3.91
N THR A 68 8.37 14.10 4.80
CA THR A 68 9.74 14.63 4.74
C THR A 68 10.54 14.36 6.02
N PHE A 69 11.87 14.43 5.91
CA PHE A 69 12.76 14.41 7.10
C PHE A 69 12.42 15.50 8.11
N ALA A 70 12.07 16.71 7.66
CA ALA A 70 11.70 17.81 8.54
C ALA A 70 10.46 17.46 9.37
N SER A 71 9.48 16.82 8.74
CA SER A 71 8.28 16.32 9.42
C SER A 71 8.61 15.22 10.42
N ALA A 72 9.46 14.25 10.06
CA ALA A 72 9.91 13.21 10.98
C ALA A 72 10.67 13.78 12.18
N ALA A 73 11.57 14.73 11.95
CA ALA A 73 12.29 15.42 13.01
C ALA A 73 11.33 16.19 13.95
N ARG A 74 10.32 16.87 13.40
CA ARG A 74 9.26 17.55 14.17
C ARG A 74 8.50 16.56 15.05
N LEU A 75 8.12 15.39 14.52
CA LEU A 75 7.45 14.35 15.30
C LEU A 75 8.33 13.80 16.42
N CYS A 76 9.62 13.56 16.17
CA CYS A 76 10.57 13.17 17.21
C CYS A 76 10.70 14.24 18.31
N GLY A 77 10.75 15.53 17.94
CA GLY A 77 10.76 16.66 18.88
C GLY A 77 9.49 16.72 19.73
N GLU A 78 8.33 16.45 19.12
CA GLU A 78 7.05 16.40 19.84
C GLU A 78 7.00 15.20 20.80
N ALA A 79 7.48 14.02 20.37
CA ALA A 79 7.59 12.86 21.24
C ALA A 79 8.46 13.16 22.49
N ALA A 80 9.57 13.88 22.30
CA ALA A 80 10.44 14.28 23.40
C ALA A 80 9.75 15.28 24.35
N ARG A 81 9.05 16.30 23.82
CA ARG A 81 8.31 17.29 24.62
C ARG A 81 7.20 16.63 25.44
N ARG A 82 6.53 15.61 24.89
CA ARG A 82 5.50 14.81 25.59
C ARG A 82 6.10 13.78 26.54
N GLY A 83 7.43 13.71 26.65
CA GLY A 83 8.15 12.80 27.55
C GLY A 83 7.99 11.33 27.19
N LEU A 84 7.87 10.99 25.89
CA LEU A 84 7.85 9.60 25.46
C LEU A 84 9.18 8.92 25.79
N ASP A 85 9.10 7.67 26.25
CA ASP A 85 10.22 6.82 26.57
C ASP A 85 10.25 5.56 25.66
N ARG A 86 11.17 4.64 25.91
CA ARG A 86 11.31 3.41 25.12
C ARG A 86 10.13 2.42 25.25
N LYS A 87 9.23 2.60 26.23
CA LYS A 87 8.02 1.78 26.41
C LYS A 87 6.79 2.44 25.80
N SER A 88 6.92 3.68 25.36
CA SER A 88 5.83 4.48 24.78
C SER A 88 5.43 4.00 23.39
N VAL A 89 4.29 4.51 22.90
CA VAL A 89 3.68 4.07 21.66
C VAL A 89 3.38 5.30 20.77
N VAL A 90 3.76 5.25 19.52
CA VAL A 90 3.23 6.15 18.49
C VAL A 90 1.99 5.49 17.87
N VAL A 91 0.89 6.23 17.78
CA VAL A 91 -0.33 5.78 17.11
C VAL A 91 -0.45 6.55 15.81
N ALA A 92 -0.35 5.87 14.67
CA ALA A 92 -0.52 6.45 13.35
C ALA A 92 -1.98 6.29 12.91
N LEU A 93 -2.74 7.38 12.91
CA LEU A 93 -4.15 7.42 12.51
C LEU A 93 -4.29 8.16 11.18
N GLY A 94 -4.40 7.46 10.07
CA GLY A 94 -4.49 8.12 8.77
C GLY A 94 -4.24 7.20 7.57
N GLY A 95 -4.00 7.81 6.42
CA GLY A 95 -3.60 7.11 5.20
C GLY A 95 -2.14 6.67 5.20
N GLY A 96 -1.66 6.19 4.05
CA GLY A 96 -0.28 5.68 3.89
C GLY A 96 0.80 6.69 4.26
N VAL A 97 0.62 7.96 3.93
CA VAL A 97 1.55 9.06 4.29
C VAL A 97 1.72 9.18 5.80
N THR A 98 0.60 9.19 6.53
CA THR A 98 0.62 9.26 8.00
C THR A 98 1.25 8.02 8.61
N GLY A 99 0.90 6.84 8.08
CA GLY A 99 1.44 5.56 8.53
C GLY A 99 2.95 5.47 8.35
N ASP A 100 3.45 5.81 7.16
CA ASP A 100 4.88 5.78 6.83
C ASP A 100 5.68 6.78 7.66
N LEU A 101 5.22 8.03 7.73
CA LEU A 101 5.92 9.10 8.44
C LEU A 101 5.94 8.86 9.95
N ALA A 102 4.82 8.50 10.56
CA ALA A 102 4.74 8.19 11.98
C ALA A 102 5.52 6.93 12.34
N GLY A 103 5.45 5.90 11.47
CA GLY A 103 6.24 4.69 11.59
C GLY A 103 7.74 4.95 11.52
N PHE A 104 8.18 5.78 10.57
CA PHE A 104 9.58 6.17 10.46
C PHE A 104 10.05 7.00 11.66
N ALA A 105 9.25 7.96 12.12
CA ALA A 105 9.55 8.69 13.35
C ALA A 105 9.69 7.76 14.56
N ALA A 106 8.79 6.77 14.69
CA ALA A 106 8.88 5.76 15.74
C ALA A 106 10.15 4.89 15.61
N ALA A 107 10.54 4.53 14.38
CA ALA A 107 11.73 3.72 14.11
C ALA A 107 13.04 4.43 14.54
N ILE A 108 13.13 5.73 14.35
CA ILE A 108 14.35 6.49 14.64
C ILE A 108 14.37 7.12 16.04
N TYR A 109 13.20 7.41 16.64
CA TYR A 109 13.12 7.98 17.98
C TYR A 109 13.61 6.97 19.01
N MET A 110 14.57 7.38 19.86
CA MET A 110 15.24 6.51 20.86
C MET A 110 15.78 5.18 20.31
N ARG A 111 16.09 5.10 19.01
CA ARG A 111 16.51 3.91 18.23
C ARG A 111 15.43 2.84 18.11
N GLY A 112 14.17 3.26 18.16
CA GLY A 112 12.98 2.46 17.95
C GLY A 112 12.08 2.41 19.18
N ILE A 113 10.83 2.88 19.00
CA ILE A 113 9.72 2.71 19.94
C ILE A 113 8.55 2.07 19.19
N ARG A 114 7.57 1.59 19.93
CA ARG A 114 6.41 0.90 19.34
C ARG A 114 5.58 1.84 18.47
N VAL A 115 5.02 1.29 17.38
CA VAL A 115 4.01 1.94 16.57
C VAL A 115 2.76 1.07 16.46
N VAL A 116 1.58 1.68 16.50
CA VAL A 116 0.29 1.08 16.16
C VAL A 116 -0.25 1.79 14.95
N GLN A 117 -0.65 1.04 13.93
CA GLN A 117 -1.25 1.56 12.71
C GLN A 117 -2.78 1.53 12.81
N ILE A 118 -3.44 2.65 12.53
CA ILE A 118 -4.89 2.77 12.40
C ILE A 118 -5.15 3.36 11.00
N PRO A 119 -5.11 2.53 9.95
CA PRO A 119 -5.28 3.01 8.59
C PRO A 119 -6.71 3.47 8.34
N THR A 120 -6.87 4.59 7.64
CA THR A 120 -8.17 5.21 7.34
C THR A 120 -8.46 5.30 5.85
N SER A 121 -7.48 5.06 4.97
CA SER A 121 -7.69 4.91 3.53
C SER A 121 -7.65 3.44 3.14
N LEU A 122 -8.37 3.07 2.06
CA LEU A 122 -8.40 1.68 1.59
C LEU A 122 -6.99 1.19 1.23
N LEU A 123 -6.19 2.02 0.55
CA LEU A 123 -4.80 1.69 0.22
C LEU A 123 -3.97 1.36 1.48
N ALA A 124 -4.15 2.14 2.54
CA ALA A 124 -3.45 1.85 3.80
C ALA A 124 -3.98 0.59 4.48
N MET A 125 -5.28 0.32 4.41
CA MET A 125 -5.90 -0.86 4.99
C MET A 125 -5.44 -2.15 4.33
N VAL A 126 -5.33 -2.17 2.99
CA VAL A 126 -4.99 -3.39 2.22
C VAL A 126 -3.50 -3.55 1.96
N ASP A 127 -2.72 -2.45 2.03
CA ASP A 127 -1.32 -2.48 1.63
C ASP A 127 -0.37 -1.80 2.63
N SER A 128 -0.26 -0.47 2.69
CA SER A 128 0.88 0.21 3.30
C SER A 128 1.03 -0.02 4.81
N SER A 129 -0.03 -0.29 5.57
CA SER A 129 0.05 -0.58 7.01
C SER A 129 0.66 -1.95 7.35
N VAL A 130 0.85 -2.84 6.37
CA VAL A 130 1.30 -4.22 6.55
C VAL A 130 2.72 -4.41 6.02
N GLY A 131 3.58 -5.03 6.81
CA GLY A 131 4.94 -5.41 6.38
C GLY A 131 6.05 -4.43 6.75
N GLY A 132 5.75 -3.44 7.60
CA GLY A 132 6.72 -2.63 8.33
C GLY A 132 7.59 -1.69 7.49
N LYS A 133 7.29 -1.48 6.21
CA LYS A 133 7.97 -0.45 5.42
C LYS A 133 7.53 0.92 5.92
N THR A 134 8.47 1.73 6.37
CA THR A 134 8.24 3.11 6.80
C THR A 134 9.27 4.01 6.12
N ALA A 135 8.87 5.17 5.65
CA ALA A 135 9.76 6.00 4.84
C ALA A 135 9.42 7.48 4.87
N VAL A 136 10.37 8.26 4.39
CA VAL A 136 10.21 9.66 4.00
C VAL A 136 10.74 9.87 2.58
N ASP A 137 10.27 10.93 1.94
CA ASP A 137 10.71 11.34 0.62
C ASP A 137 11.89 12.32 0.73
N ILE A 138 12.74 12.28 -0.28
CA ILE A 138 13.85 13.22 -0.49
C ILE A 138 13.77 13.78 -1.91
N ALA A 139 14.60 14.77 -2.23
CA ALA A 139 14.58 15.41 -3.53
C ALA A 139 14.85 14.42 -4.68
N GLU A 140 15.65 13.39 -4.41
CA GLU A 140 16.05 12.36 -5.36
C GLU A 140 14.98 11.32 -5.64
N GLY A 141 13.94 11.23 -4.78
CA GLY A 141 12.82 10.31 -5.01
C GLY A 141 12.02 9.95 -3.76
N LYS A 142 10.85 9.33 -4.01
CA LYS A 142 9.95 8.85 -2.99
C LYS A 142 10.49 7.59 -2.31
N ASN A 143 10.25 7.46 -1.00
CA ASN A 143 10.52 6.25 -0.21
C ASN A 143 11.96 5.72 -0.29
N LEU A 144 12.93 6.60 -0.63
CA LEU A 144 14.35 6.20 -0.70
C LEU A 144 14.99 6.05 0.66
N VAL A 145 14.49 6.79 1.65
CA VAL A 145 14.99 6.75 3.02
C VAL A 145 13.91 6.24 3.94
N GLY A 146 14.21 5.16 4.64
CA GLY A 146 13.22 4.51 5.50
C GLY A 146 13.83 3.41 6.37
N ALA A 147 12.96 2.71 7.07
CA ALA A 147 13.29 1.59 7.92
C ALA A 147 12.23 0.49 7.81
N PHE A 148 12.67 -0.76 7.97
CA PHE A 148 11.75 -1.84 8.28
C PHE A 148 11.43 -1.79 9.78
N HIS A 149 10.27 -1.28 10.13
CA HIS A 149 9.80 -1.14 11.50
C HIS A 149 8.38 -1.69 11.65
N GLN A 150 8.30 -2.93 12.11
CA GLN A 150 7.02 -3.64 12.20
C GLN A 150 6.10 -3.00 13.25
N PRO A 151 4.81 -2.82 12.95
CA PRO A 151 3.86 -2.31 13.93
C PRO A 151 3.63 -3.34 15.05
N SER A 152 3.28 -2.85 16.24
CA SER A 152 2.84 -3.69 17.35
C SER A 152 1.43 -4.24 17.14
N ALA A 153 0.63 -3.54 16.37
CA ALA A 153 -0.70 -3.94 15.91
C ALA A 153 -1.12 -3.06 14.72
N VAL A 154 -2.01 -3.60 13.88
CA VAL A 154 -2.75 -2.84 12.87
C VAL A 154 -4.24 -2.97 13.21
N LEU A 155 -4.94 -1.84 13.39
CA LEU A 155 -6.34 -1.80 13.77
C LEU A 155 -7.14 -1.18 12.64
N ILE A 156 -7.97 -1.97 11.95
CA ILE A 156 -8.66 -1.58 10.72
C ILE A 156 -10.16 -1.53 10.95
N ALA A 157 -10.73 -0.34 10.83
CA ALA A 157 -12.18 -0.13 10.84
C ALA A 157 -12.67 0.21 9.43
N PRO A 158 -13.35 -0.70 8.71
CA PRO A 158 -13.91 -0.40 7.38
C PRO A 158 -14.84 0.81 7.38
N GLU A 159 -15.45 1.14 8.52
CA GLU A 159 -16.29 2.32 8.71
C GLU A 159 -15.59 3.65 8.37
N PHE A 160 -14.27 3.75 8.52
CA PHE A 160 -13.50 4.94 8.16
C PHE A 160 -13.51 5.24 6.66
N LEU A 161 -13.79 4.24 5.81
CA LEU A 161 -13.90 4.42 4.37
C LEU A 161 -15.08 5.33 3.97
N ARG A 162 -16.07 5.55 4.85
CA ARG A 162 -17.21 6.44 4.58
C ARG A 162 -16.80 7.89 4.31
N THR A 163 -15.66 8.30 4.84
CA THR A 163 -15.13 9.67 4.67
C THR A 163 -14.06 9.76 3.58
N LEU A 164 -13.64 8.61 3.04
CA LEU A 164 -12.65 8.57 1.98
C LEU A 164 -13.27 9.01 0.64
N PRO A 165 -12.66 9.98 -0.07
CA PRO A 165 -13.12 10.37 -1.39
C PRO A 165 -13.19 9.17 -2.34
N MET A 166 -14.22 9.15 -3.20
CA MET A 166 -14.48 8.03 -4.14
C MET A 166 -13.25 7.74 -5.02
N ARG A 167 -12.57 8.76 -5.52
CA ARG A 167 -11.36 8.60 -6.35
C ARG A 167 -10.25 7.83 -5.62
N GLU A 168 -10.02 8.15 -4.34
CA GLU A 168 -9.02 7.47 -3.53
C GLU A 168 -9.41 6.00 -3.26
N ARG A 169 -10.71 5.74 -3.05
CA ARG A 169 -11.23 4.39 -2.86
C ARG A 169 -11.08 3.57 -4.12
N ILE A 170 -11.49 4.10 -5.27
CA ILE A 170 -11.36 3.44 -6.58
C ILE A 170 -9.88 3.20 -6.90
N GLY A 171 -9.02 4.20 -6.73
CA GLY A 171 -7.59 4.04 -6.95
C GLY A 171 -7.00 2.88 -6.14
N ALA A 172 -7.38 2.76 -4.87
CA ALA A 172 -6.89 1.68 -4.01
C ALA A 172 -7.36 0.28 -4.43
N LEU A 173 -8.47 0.16 -5.17
CA LEU A 173 -8.92 -1.12 -5.72
C LEU A 173 -7.92 -1.71 -6.73
N ALA A 174 -7.04 -0.91 -7.32
CA ALA A 174 -5.96 -1.45 -8.16
C ALA A 174 -5.05 -2.42 -7.38
N GLU A 175 -4.71 -2.08 -6.12
CA GLU A 175 -3.93 -2.96 -5.26
C GLU A 175 -4.71 -4.22 -4.86
N VAL A 176 -6.02 -4.10 -4.67
CA VAL A 176 -6.90 -5.24 -4.39
C VAL A 176 -6.96 -6.19 -5.60
N VAL A 177 -7.16 -5.64 -6.80
CA VAL A 177 -7.11 -6.43 -8.06
C VAL A 177 -5.75 -7.09 -8.24
N LYS A 178 -4.67 -6.37 -7.95
CA LYS A 178 -3.31 -6.92 -8.00
C LYS A 178 -3.18 -8.19 -7.15
N TYR A 179 -3.68 -8.19 -5.91
CA TYR A 179 -3.63 -9.37 -5.06
C TYR A 179 -4.43 -10.56 -5.64
N GLY A 180 -5.62 -10.31 -6.15
CA GLY A 180 -6.44 -11.34 -6.79
C GLY A 180 -5.74 -11.88 -8.04
N PHE A 181 -5.45 -11.02 -8.99
CA PHE A 181 -4.94 -11.44 -10.30
C PHE A 181 -3.55 -12.08 -10.22
N ALA A 182 -2.67 -11.57 -9.35
CA ALA A 182 -1.31 -12.08 -9.26
C ALA A 182 -1.13 -13.27 -8.32
N LEU A 183 -2.01 -13.46 -7.31
CA LEU A 183 -1.71 -14.33 -6.18
C LEU A 183 -2.87 -15.19 -5.69
N ASP A 184 -4.11 -14.93 -6.15
CA ASP A 184 -5.30 -15.59 -5.62
C ASP A 184 -6.49 -15.55 -6.60
N GLU A 185 -6.63 -16.57 -7.43
CA GLU A 185 -7.70 -16.68 -8.43
C GLU A 185 -9.10 -16.59 -7.79
N ALA A 186 -9.33 -17.28 -6.68
CA ALA A 186 -10.64 -17.25 -6.02
C ALA A 186 -11.01 -15.85 -5.52
N PHE A 187 -10.02 -15.09 -5.08
CA PHE A 187 -10.22 -13.69 -4.71
C PHE A 187 -10.49 -12.81 -5.93
N PHE A 188 -9.82 -13.09 -7.06
CA PHE A 188 -10.09 -12.38 -8.31
C PHE A 188 -11.53 -12.64 -8.80
N ASP A 189 -11.99 -13.88 -8.79
CA ASP A 189 -13.37 -14.24 -9.14
C ASP A 189 -14.40 -13.53 -8.23
N PHE A 190 -14.09 -13.44 -6.93
CA PHE A 190 -14.93 -12.70 -5.99
C PHE A 190 -15.01 -11.20 -6.36
N LEU A 191 -13.89 -10.58 -6.74
CA LEU A 191 -13.87 -9.19 -7.15
C LEU A 191 -14.65 -8.95 -8.46
N GLU A 192 -14.57 -9.87 -9.41
CA GLU A 192 -15.40 -9.83 -10.63
C GLU A 192 -16.89 -9.88 -10.29
N ALA A 193 -17.28 -10.76 -9.36
CA ALA A 193 -18.69 -10.90 -8.97
C ALA A 193 -19.24 -9.65 -8.26
N HIS A 194 -18.41 -8.94 -7.48
CA HIS A 194 -18.82 -7.81 -6.63
C HIS A 194 -18.33 -6.45 -7.11
N ALA A 195 -17.90 -6.32 -8.38
CA ALA A 195 -17.31 -5.09 -8.87
C ALA A 195 -18.25 -3.86 -8.76
N ALA A 196 -19.55 -4.03 -8.97
CA ALA A 196 -20.53 -2.96 -8.89
C ALA A 196 -20.70 -2.45 -7.44
N GLU A 197 -20.73 -3.35 -6.47
CA GLU A 197 -20.87 -3.03 -5.05
C GLU A 197 -19.62 -2.32 -4.51
N LEU A 198 -18.42 -2.69 -5.00
CA LEU A 198 -17.14 -2.08 -4.58
C LEU A 198 -17.02 -0.61 -4.99
N ILE A 199 -17.69 -0.19 -6.06
CA ILE A 199 -17.72 1.21 -6.51
C ILE A 199 -19.01 1.94 -6.13
N ALA A 200 -19.92 1.28 -5.40
CA ALA A 200 -21.15 1.92 -4.94
C ALA A 200 -20.83 3.15 -4.05
N PRO A 201 -21.64 4.22 -4.08
CA PRO A 201 -21.43 5.38 -3.22
C PRO A 201 -21.41 5.02 -1.72
N GLU A 202 -22.28 4.13 -1.31
CA GLU A 202 -22.37 3.65 0.08
C GLU A 202 -21.34 2.55 0.34
N ILE A 203 -20.75 2.59 1.52
CA ILE A 203 -19.80 1.56 1.96
C ILE A 203 -20.58 0.44 2.65
N ASP A 204 -20.47 -0.76 2.13
CA ASP A 204 -20.84 -1.98 2.83
C ASP A 204 -19.64 -2.44 3.70
N PRO A 205 -19.75 -2.34 5.05
CA PRO A 205 -18.63 -2.69 5.93
C PRO A 205 -18.29 -4.19 5.91
N GLU A 206 -19.25 -5.06 5.58
CA GLU A 206 -19.02 -6.52 5.53
C GLU A 206 -18.26 -6.88 4.27
N LEU A 207 -18.67 -6.34 3.11
CA LEU A 207 -17.97 -6.51 1.84
C LEU A 207 -16.53 -5.99 1.94
N PHE A 208 -16.35 -4.75 2.39
CA PHE A 208 -15.01 -4.17 2.55
C PHE A 208 -14.22 -4.87 3.66
N GLY A 209 -14.86 -5.36 4.72
CA GLY A 209 -14.23 -6.20 5.74
C GLY A 209 -13.61 -7.46 5.13
N TYR A 210 -14.35 -8.17 4.28
CA TYR A 210 -13.84 -9.34 3.57
C TYR A 210 -12.67 -8.99 2.63
N VAL A 211 -12.83 -7.97 1.79
CA VAL A 211 -11.79 -7.53 0.83
C VAL A 211 -10.50 -7.13 1.55
N ILE A 212 -10.60 -6.35 2.61
CA ILE A 212 -9.46 -5.94 3.44
C ILE A 212 -8.79 -7.15 4.08
N ARG A 213 -9.58 -8.02 4.71
CA ARG A 213 -9.06 -9.23 5.35
C ARG A 213 -8.29 -10.09 4.35
N ARG A 214 -8.89 -10.38 3.19
CA ARG A 214 -8.25 -11.25 2.20
C ARG A 214 -6.96 -10.64 1.64
N SER A 215 -6.96 -9.34 1.35
CA SER A 215 -5.75 -8.61 0.96
C SER A 215 -4.65 -8.68 2.02
N CYS A 216 -5.00 -8.47 3.29
CA CYS A 216 -4.07 -8.59 4.42
C CYS A 216 -3.52 -10.02 4.57
N GLU A 217 -4.35 -11.06 4.42
CA GLU A 217 -3.91 -12.47 4.49
C GLU A 217 -2.87 -12.78 3.41
N ILE A 218 -3.15 -12.37 2.17
CA ILE A 218 -2.24 -12.58 1.03
C ILE A 218 -0.92 -11.84 1.28
N LYS A 219 -0.98 -10.56 1.65
CA LYS A 219 0.22 -9.77 1.92
C LYS A 219 1.00 -10.30 3.11
N ALA A 220 0.34 -10.62 4.22
CA ALA A 220 0.98 -11.16 5.42
C ALA A 220 1.75 -12.45 5.12
N LYS A 221 1.15 -13.38 4.37
CA LYS A 221 1.81 -14.63 3.94
C LYS A 221 3.12 -14.36 3.20
N ILE A 222 3.13 -13.38 2.30
CA ILE A 222 4.33 -13.01 1.53
C ILE A 222 5.36 -12.32 2.43
N VAL A 223 4.93 -11.38 3.28
CA VAL A 223 5.82 -10.66 4.21
C VAL A 223 6.49 -11.61 5.20
N VAL A 224 5.74 -12.59 5.72
CA VAL A 224 6.29 -13.62 6.63
C VAL A 224 7.35 -14.47 5.94
N SER A 225 7.16 -14.77 4.66
CA SER A 225 8.11 -15.57 3.88
C SER A 225 9.35 -14.79 3.42
N ASP A 226 9.23 -13.46 3.26
CA ASP A 226 10.29 -12.59 2.74
C ASP A 226 10.12 -11.15 3.26
N GLU A 227 10.53 -10.93 4.51
CA GLU A 227 10.37 -9.63 5.18
C GLU A 227 11.10 -8.49 4.42
N LYS A 228 12.30 -8.77 3.89
CA LYS A 228 13.20 -7.74 3.31
C LYS A 228 13.13 -7.60 1.78
N GLU A 229 12.15 -8.27 1.13
CA GLU A 229 11.95 -8.18 -0.33
C GLU A 229 13.14 -8.66 -1.18
N SER A 230 13.78 -9.72 -0.73
CA SER A 230 14.89 -10.34 -1.47
C SER A 230 14.42 -11.41 -2.48
N GLY A 231 13.23 -11.96 -2.33
CA GLY A 231 12.67 -13.07 -3.08
C GLY A 231 11.22 -12.87 -3.51
N ILE A 232 10.33 -13.72 -2.95
CA ILE A 232 8.91 -13.79 -3.33
C ILE A 232 8.12 -12.48 -3.12
N ARG A 233 8.54 -11.62 -2.20
CA ARG A 233 7.88 -10.33 -1.97
C ARG A 233 7.93 -9.41 -3.20
N LYS A 234 8.84 -9.68 -4.15
CA LYS A 234 8.86 -9.00 -5.46
C LYS A 234 7.55 -9.18 -6.24
N TYR A 235 6.81 -10.27 -6.03
CA TYR A 235 5.53 -10.53 -6.69
C TYR A 235 4.48 -9.44 -6.40
N LEU A 236 4.58 -8.77 -5.24
CA LEU A 236 3.75 -7.60 -4.90
C LEU A 236 3.99 -6.40 -5.83
N ASN A 237 5.04 -6.44 -6.64
CA ASN A 237 5.34 -5.39 -7.61
C ASN A 237 4.74 -5.66 -9.01
N TYR A 238 3.81 -6.59 -9.15
CA TYR A 238 3.06 -6.75 -10.39
C TYR A 238 2.40 -5.40 -10.79
N GLY A 239 2.62 -4.96 -12.02
CA GLY A 239 2.18 -3.66 -12.52
C GLY A 239 3.04 -2.45 -12.10
N HIS A 240 3.85 -2.57 -11.05
CA HIS A 240 4.54 -1.40 -10.45
C HIS A 240 5.70 -0.87 -11.29
N THR A 241 6.43 -1.70 -12.02
CA THR A 241 7.58 -1.23 -12.80
C THR A 241 7.17 -0.25 -13.89
N TYR A 242 6.10 -0.55 -14.62
CA TYR A 242 5.48 0.39 -15.55
C TYR A 242 4.73 1.51 -14.81
N GLY A 243 3.96 1.14 -13.78
CA GLY A 243 3.12 2.06 -13.01
C GLY A 243 3.91 3.21 -12.42
N HIS A 244 5.02 2.95 -11.73
CA HIS A 244 5.88 3.99 -11.16
C HIS A 244 6.47 4.93 -12.22
N ALA A 245 6.89 4.38 -13.37
CA ALA A 245 7.37 5.20 -14.48
C ALA A 245 6.28 6.14 -15.00
N VAL A 246 5.07 5.65 -15.18
CA VAL A 246 3.92 6.44 -15.65
C VAL A 246 3.48 7.44 -14.57
N GLU A 247 3.44 7.07 -13.29
CA GLU A 247 3.14 7.96 -12.17
C GLU A 247 4.10 9.16 -12.15
N LEU A 248 5.40 8.89 -12.21
CA LEU A 248 6.44 9.92 -12.23
C LEU A 248 6.30 10.84 -13.46
N LEU A 249 6.18 10.26 -14.65
CA LEU A 249 6.11 11.01 -15.90
C LEU A 249 4.80 11.78 -16.07
N SER A 250 3.73 11.37 -15.38
CA SER A 250 2.48 12.11 -15.31
C SER A 250 2.55 13.31 -14.35
N GLU A 251 3.70 13.55 -13.70
CA GLU A 251 3.85 14.56 -12.66
C GLU A 251 2.82 14.39 -11.54
N PHE A 252 2.53 13.13 -11.19
CA PHE A 252 1.54 12.72 -10.19
C PHE A 252 0.10 13.19 -10.47
N ARG A 253 -0.23 13.46 -11.74
CA ARG A 253 -1.63 13.71 -12.17
C ARG A 253 -2.47 12.44 -12.08
N LEU A 254 -1.86 11.29 -12.37
CA LEU A 254 -2.42 9.99 -12.03
C LEU A 254 -2.12 9.67 -10.57
N SER A 255 -3.13 9.20 -9.86
CA SER A 255 -2.91 8.62 -8.53
C SER A 255 -2.09 7.34 -8.63
N HIS A 256 -1.50 6.91 -7.52
CA HIS A 256 -0.73 5.66 -7.48
C HIS A 256 -1.53 4.46 -8.05
N GLY A 257 -2.77 4.27 -7.61
CA GLY A 257 -3.58 3.15 -8.09
C GLY A 257 -3.97 3.25 -9.57
N GLU A 258 -4.27 4.46 -10.07
CA GLU A 258 -4.49 4.68 -11.52
C GLU A 258 -3.24 4.29 -12.33
N ALA A 259 -2.06 4.67 -11.87
CA ALA A 259 -0.80 4.33 -12.52
C ALA A 259 -0.47 2.83 -12.43
N VAL A 260 -0.74 2.19 -11.29
CA VAL A 260 -0.59 0.73 -11.13
C VAL A 260 -1.55 -0.03 -12.03
N ALA A 261 -2.79 0.43 -12.21
CA ALA A 261 -3.73 -0.18 -13.15
C ALA A 261 -3.21 -0.12 -14.59
N VAL A 262 -2.68 1.03 -15.03
CA VAL A 262 -2.00 1.15 -16.34
C VAL A 262 -0.83 0.16 -16.42
N GLY A 263 -0.03 0.06 -15.38
CA GLY A 263 1.11 -0.85 -15.32
C GLY A 263 0.72 -2.33 -15.37
N MET A 264 -0.39 -2.71 -14.73
CA MET A 264 -0.92 -4.08 -14.81
C MET A 264 -1.38 -4.43 -16.24
N ARG A 265 -2.06 -3.52 -16.94
CA ARG A 265 -2.45 -3.72 -18.35
C ARG A 265 -1.24 -3.91 -19.24
N LEU A 266 -0.19 -3.10 -19.07
CA LEU A 266 1.05 -3.23 -19.85
C LEU A 266 1.78 -4.54 -19.54
N ALA A 267 1.85 -4.94 -18.27
CA ALA A 267 2.48 -6.19 -17.86
C ALA A 267 1.72 -7.41 -18.38
N ALA A 268 0.38 -7.41 -18.34
CA ALA A 268 -0.44 -8.45 -18.92
C ALA A 268 -0.29 -8.53 -20.45
N LYS A 269 -0.30 -7.39 -21.14
CA LYS A 269 -0.06 -7.31 -22.59
C LYS A 269 1.31 -7.87 -22.97
N LEU A 270 2.35 -7.57 -22.17
CA LEU A 270 3.69 -8.12 -22.37
C LEU A 270 3.71 -9.64 -22.14
N ALA A 271 3.03 -10.12 -21.10
CA ALA A 271 2.93 -11.54 -20.80
C ALA A 271 2.23 -12.33 -21.93
N VAL A 272 1.14 -11.80 -22.50
CA VAL A 272 0.48 -12.38 -23.68
C VAL A 272 1.42 -12.41 -24.87
N ARG A 273 2.08 -11.29 -25.17
CA ARG A 273 2.99 -11.17 -26.30
C ARG A 273 4.18 -12.11 -26.22
N THR A 274 4.62 -12.43 -25.03
CA THR A 274 5.73 -13.37 -24.76
C THR A 274 5.26 -14.80 -24.51
N GLY A 275 3.97 -15.10 -24.74
CA GLY A 275 3.40 -16.44 -24.61
C GLY A 275 3.29 -16.96 -23.18
N ARG A 276 3.34 -16.08 -22.18
CA ARG A 276 3.24 -16.45 -20.75
C ARG A 276 1.81 -16.48 -20.24
N LEU A 277 0.95 -15.63 -20.78
CA LEU A 277 -0.44 -15.47 -20.34
C LEU A 277 -1.39 -15.69 -21.52
N ALA A 278 -2.53 -16.32 -21.28
CA ALA A 278 -3.60 -16.42 -22.25
C ALA A 278 -4.25 -15.02 -22.46
N GLN A 279 -4.65 -14.70 -23.70
CA GLN A 279 -5.33 -13.44 -23.99
C GLN A 279 -6.62 -13.30 -23.18
N THR A 280 -7.37 -14.39 -23.01
CA THR A 280 -8.60 -14.43 -22.22
C THR A 280 -8.41 -13.96 -20.78
N ASP A 281 -7.29 -14.29 -20.17
CA ASP A 281 -7.00 -13.87 -18.78
C ASP A 281 -6.64 -12.38 -18.71
N ALA A 282 -5.88 -11.89 -19.69
CA ALA A 282 -5.60 -10.45 -19.82
C ALA A 282 -6.90 -9.64 -20.04
N ASP A 283 -7.81 -10.15 -20.89
CA ASP A 283 -9.10 -9.52 -21.15
C ASP A 283 -9.98 -9.49 -19.89
N ARG A 284 -9.95 -10.55 -19.06
CA ARG A 284 -10.66 -10.59 -17.77
C ARG A 284 -10.13 -9.49 -16.83
N GLN A 285 -8.81 -9.36 -16.71
CA GLN A 285 -8.21 -8.30 -15.89
C GLN A 285 -8.64 -6.92 -16.35
N ASP A 286 -8.54 -6.67 -17.65
CA ASP A 286 -8.88 -5.38 -18.24
C ASP A 286 -10.36 -5.04 -18.02
N ALA A 287 -11.24 -6.02 -18.22
CA ALA A 287 -12.67 -5.87 -17.98
C ALA A 287 -12.99 -5.56 -16.49
N LEU A 288 -12.30 -6.20 -15.55
CA LEU A 288 -12.49 -5.90 -14.12
C LEU A 288 -12.00 -4.49 -13.79
N LEU A 289 -10.82 -4.10 -14.27
CA LEU A 289 -10.29 -2.75 -14.07
C LEU A 289 -11.24 -1.68 -14.62
N ASP A 290 -11.81 -1.90 -15.82
CA ASP A 290 -12.79 -0.98 -16.42
C ASP A 290 -14.08 -0.90 -15.60
N ARG A 291 -14.62 -2.03 -15.15
CA ARG A 291 -15.82 -2.07 -14.31
C ARG A 291 -15.61 -1.38 -12.96
N LEU A 292 -14.39 -1.37 -12.44
CA LEU A 292 -14.03 -0.65 -11.22
C LEU A 292 -13.73 0.83 -11.46
N GLY A 293 -13.82 1.34 -12.70
CA GLY A 293 -13.51 2.72 -13.02
C GLY A 293 -12.03 3.08 -13.11
N LEU A 294 -11.16 2.07 -13.15
CA LEU A 294 -9.70 2.21 -13.31
C LEU A 294 -9.33 2.27 -14.80
N THR A 295 -9.86 3.28 -15.51
CA THR A 295 -9.78 3.44 -16.97
C THR A 295 -8.65 4.36 -17.43
N ALA A 296 -7.77 4.80 -16.51
CA ALA A 296 -6.66 5.66 -16.84
C ALA A 296 -5.77 5.04 -17.94
N ALA A 297 -5.27 5.89 -18.82
CA ALA A 297 -4.32 5.55 -19.87
C ALA A 297 -3.01 6.33 -19.65
N ILE A 298 -1.98 5.96 -20.40
CA ILE A 298 -0.74 6.75 -20.45
C ILE A 298 -1.09 8.15 -20.99
N PRO A 299 -0.76 9.23 -20.25
CA PRO A 299 -1.06 10.59 -20.72
C PRO A 299 -0.36 10.90 -22.05
N GLU A 300 -1.04 11.69 -22.89
CA GLU A 300 -0.47 12.16 -24.15
C GLU A 300 0.87 12.87 -23.95
N GLY A 301 1.81 12.65 -24.88
CA GLY A 301 3.14 13.23 -24.85
C GLY A 301 4.16 12.46 -24.00
N ILE A 302 3.77 11.34 -23.36
CA ILE A 302 4.70 10.43 -22.71
C ILE A 302 5.09 9.33 -23.71
N SER A 303 6.32 9.42 -24.25
CA SER A 303 6.85 8.45 -25.22
C SER A 303 7.38 7.18 -24.55
N ALA A 304 7.47 6.09 -25.35
CA ALA A 304 8.10 4.85 -24.93
C ALA A 304 9.53 5.07 -24.41
N ASP A 305 10.32 5.96 -25.04
CA ASP A 305 11.69 6.27 -24.60
C ASP A 305 11.72 6.82 -23.18
N ARG A 306 10.83 7.75 -22.85
CA ARG A 306 10.75 8.32 -21.50
C ARG A 306 10.33 7.29 -20.47
N ILE A 307 9.40 6.41 -20.82
CA ILE A 307 8.95 5.33 -19.91
C ILE A 307 10.10 4.38 -19.63
N VAL A 308 10.79 3.90 -20.65
CA VAL A 308 11.92 2.99 -20.50
C VAL A 308 13.05 3.64 -19.69
N GLU A 309 13.36 4.91 -19.93
CA GLU A 309 14.36 5.63 -19.16
C GLU A 309 13.95 5.75 -17.67
N ALA A 310 12.70 6.08 -17.39
CA ALA A 310 12.20 6.10 -16.01
C ALA A 310 12.26 4.71 -15.35
N MET A 311 11.95 3.64 -16.09
CA MET A 311 12.07 2.26 -15.61
C MET A 311 13.52 1.87 -15.27
N ARG A 312 14.54 2.40 -15.97
CA ARG A 312 15.95 2.13 -15.68
C ARG A 312 16.39 2.64 -14.30
N HIS A 313 15.76 3.69 -13.81
CA HIS A 313 16.02 4.25 -12.48
C HIS A 313 15.27 3.50 -11.36
N ASP A 314 14.42 2.51 -11.66
CA ASP A 314 13.84 1.65 -10.65
C ASP A 314 14.95 0.82 -9.97
N LYS A 315 14.95 0.79 -8.64
CA LYS A 315 15.93 0.10 -7.77
C LYS A 315 16.17 -1.38 -8.13
N LYS A 316 15.29 -1.99 -8.91
CA LYS A 316 15.30 -3.41 -9.27
C LYS A 316 16.13 -3.69 -10.53
N ASN A 317 16.44 -2.66 -11.30
CA ASN A 317 17.16 -2.81 -12.55
C ASN A 317 18.66 -2.54 -12.33
N THR A 318 19.47 -3.56 -12.48
CA THR A 318 20.93 -3.48 -12.36
C THR A 318 21.57 -3.71 -13.72
N SER A 319 22.55 -2.87 -14.08
CA SER A 319 23.44 -3.07 -15.24
C SER A 319 22.77 -3.31 -16.61
N GLY A 320 21.63 -2.64 -16.88
CA GLY A 320 21.01 -2.64 -18.23
C GLY A 320 19.96 -3.72 -18.48
N SER A 321 19.77 -4.66 -17.58
CA SER A 321 18.67 -5.63 -17.64
C SER A 321 17.42 -5.10 -16.90
N PHE A 322 16.27 -5.60 -17.30
CA PHE A 322 14.98 -5.29 -16.68
C PHE A 322 14.39 -6.52 -16.01
N THR A 323 14.01 -6.40 -14.75
CA THR A 323 13.25 -7.42 -14.04
C THR A 323 11.80 -6.96 -13.88
N LEU A 324 10.86 -7.67 -14.50
CA LEU A 324 9.44 -7.42 -14.40
C LEU A 324 8.71 -8.59 -13.74
N VAL A 325 7.67 -8.29 -13.00
CA VAL A 325 6.73 -9.31 -12.54
C VAL A 325 5.63 -9.43 -13.59
N LEU A 326 5.53 -10.61 -14.19
CA LEU A 326 4.58 -10.90 -15.26
C LEU A 326 3.61 -12.02 -14.83
N PRO A 327 2.32 -11.93 -15.19
CA PRO A 327 1.36 -12.97 -14.90
C PRO A 327 1.55 -14.17 -15.84
N THR A 328 1.32 -15.37 -15.29
CA THR A 328 1.34 -16.64 -16.04
C THR A 328 -0.05 -17.27 -16.12
N ALA A 329 -0.91 -16.94 -15.17
CA ALA A 329 -2.34 -17.25 -15.13
C ALA A 329 -3.01 -16.32 -14.14
N VAL A 330 -4.33 -16.31 -14.06
CA VAL A 330 -5.03 -15.68 -12.93
C VAL A 330 -4.58 -16.39 -11.65
N GLY A 331 -4.16 -15.62 -10.64
CA GLY A 331 -3.64 -16.13 -9.38
C GLY A 331 -2.15 -16.50 -9.39
N ALA A 332 -1.42 -16.29 -10.48
CA ALA A 332 -0.01 -16.67 -10.59
C ALA A 332 0.84 -15.67 -11.37
N VAL A 333 2.03 -15.38 -10.85
CA VAL A 333 3.02 -14.51 -11.47
C VAL A 333 4.43 -15.10 -11.37
N GLU A 334 5.31 -14.64 -12.23
CA GLU A 334 6.75 -14.92 -12.17
C GLU A 334 7.58 -13.64 -12.29
N CYS A 335 8.85 -13.69 -11.88
CA CYS A 335 9.82 -12.66 -12.22
C CYS A 335 10.46 -13.01 -13.57
N ALA A 336 10.30 -12.14 -14.56
CA ALA A 336 10.90 -12.29 -15.89
C ALA A 336 12.03 -11.28 -16.08
N GLU A 337 13.19 -11.75 -16.53
CA GLU A 337 14.34 -10.92 -16.84
C GLU A 337 14.46 -10.71 -18.34
N PHE A 338 14.73 -9.46 -18.73
CA PHE A 338 14.94 -9.04 -20.11
C PHE A 338 16.30 -8.38 -20.22
N ALA A 339 17.13 -8.90 -21.15
CA ALA A 339 18.50 -8.40 -21.36
C ALA A 339 18.52 -6.95 -21.89
N ASP A 340 17.45 -6.55 -22.59
CA ASP A 340 17.27 -5.22 -23.16
C ASP A 340 15.79 -4.80 -23.15
N ASP A 341 15.51 -3.61 -23.67
CA ASP A 341 14.16 -3.03 -23.70
C ASP A 341 13.36 -3.34 -24.98
N THR A 342 13.89 -4.15 -25.89
CA THR A 342 13.29 -4.39 -27.21
C THR A 342 11.87 -4.94 -27.10
N VAL A 343 11.66 -5.95 -26.24
CA VAL A 343 10.34 -6.57 -26.05
C VAL A 343 9.43 -5.69 -25.20
N ILE A 344 10.01 -5.00 -24.20
CA ILE A 344 9.29 -4.07 -23.29
C ILE A 344 8.66 -2.93 -24.09
N ARG A 345 9.39 -2.37 -25.08
CA ARG A 345 8.91 -1.31 -25.96
C ARG A 345 7.69 -1.69 -26.81
N GLN A 346 7.53 -2.96 -27.13
CA GLN A 346 6.47 -3.42 -28.01
C GLN A 346 5.05 -3.29 -27.42
N VAL A 347 4.91 -3.00 -26.13
CA VAL A 347 3.62 -2.80 -25.45
C VAL A 347 3.39 -1.34 -25.07
N LEU A 348 4.38 -0.47 -25.29
CA LEU A 348 4.30 0.98 -25.07
C LEU A 348 3.76 1.74 -26.28
N PRO A 349 3.25 2.98 -26.10
CA PRO A 349 2.75 3.80 -27.21
C PRO A 349 3.84 4.24 -28.18
#